data_41e98cb41188c7e7522a51e7cb7e8e35
#
_entry.id   41e98cb41188c7e7522a51e7cb7e8e35
#
_cell.length_a   1.000
_cell.length_b   1.000
_cell.length_c   1.000
_cell.angle_alpha   90.00
_cell.angle_beta   90.00
_cell.angle_gamma   90.00
#
_symmetry.space_group_name_H-M   'P 1'
#
loop_
_entity.id
_entity.type
_entity.pdbx_description
1 polymer ?
#
loop_
_entity_poly.entity_id
_entity_poly.type
_entity_poly.pdbx_seq_one_letter_code
_entity_poly.pdbx_strand_id
1 'polypeptide(L)'
;LVPREDKMYAYISLCVFAASTFCSWIGFTLLSVQIIIWWMMQLTCILSITCLKDWMEVYAERKNLKQKPITDKWIFRFINKVLIPAGSVLSFIVAIYWAADVFNMSDTTWMIFNKEYIRTSNFTASLFSISLVACLFFLFNYINITTNDLMRHHFEKQDPASAASKIVMFKNVLQVIIWGIWLMV
;
A
#
# COMPACT_ATOMS: atom_id res chain seq x y z
N LEU A 1 -0.95 -3.06 28.14
CA LEU A 1 0.24 -2.86 27.27
C LEU A 1 -0.27 -2.36 25.92
N VAL A 2 -0.01 -1.09 25.58
CA VAL A 2 -0.40 -0.49 24.30
C VAL A 2 0.36 -1.21 23.18
N PRO A 3 -0.29 -1.62 22.08
CA PRO A 3 0.35 -2.25 20.94
C PRO A 3 1.51 -1.40 20.41
N ARG A 4 2.53 -2.05 19.87
CA ARG A 4 3.76 -1.36 19.40
C ARG A 4 3.48 -0.39 18.25
N GLU A 5 2.47 -0.69 17.44
CA GLU A 5 2.04 0.15 16.32
C GLU A 5 1.45 1.48 16.80
N ASP A 6 0.62 1.47 17.84
CA ASP A 6 0.03 2.70 18.41
C ASP A 6 1.09 3.65 18.97
N LYS A 7 2.18 3.10 19.51
CA LYS A 7 3.30 3.91 19.99
C LYS A 7 4.02 4.65 18.87
N MET A 8 4.19 4.00 17.70
CA MET A 8 4.80 4.64 16.53
C MET A 8 3.97 5.84 16.06
N TYR A 9 2.67 5.69 15.94
CA TYR A 9 1.78 6.79 15.54
C TYR A 9 1.80 7.94 16.56
N ALA A 10 1.88 7.63 17.85
CA ALA A 10 1.99 8.64 18.91
C ALA A 10 3.31 9.44 18.79
N TYR A 11 4.45 8.78 18.53
CA TYR A 11 5.73 9.46 18.32
C TYR A 11 5.73 10.32 17.05
N ILE A 12 5.19 9.81 15.95
CA ILE A 12 5.09 10.58 14.70
C ILE A 12 4.19 11.80 14.92
N SER A 13 3.05 11.65 15.59
CA SER A 13 2.17 12.77 15.92
C SER A 13 2.88 13.81 16.77
N LEU A 14 3.66 13.40 17.77
CA LEU A 14 4.45 14.31 18.59
C LEU A 14 5.48 15.09 17.75
N CYS A 15 6.18 14.42 16.84
CA CYS A 15 7.13 15.06 15.92
C CYS A 15 6.45 16.08 15.00
N VAL A 16 5.27 15.74 14.46
CA VAL A 16 4.49 16.63 13.59
C VAL A 16 4.02 17.87 14.35
N PHE A 17 3.51 17.71 15.57
CA PHE A 17 3.10 18.84 16.42
C PHE A 17 4.29 19.70 16.82
N ALA A 18 5.44 19.11 17.16
CA ALA A 18 6.66 19.86 17.47
C ALA A 18 7.14 20.67 16.26
N ALA A 19 7.17 20.05 15.06
CA ALA A 19 7.55 20.73 13.83
C ALA A 19 6.58 21.89 13.49
N SER A 20 5.29 21.67 13.65
CA SER A 20 4.26 22.69 13.44
C SER A 20 4.44 23.88 14.41
N THR A 21 4.66 23.60 15.70
CA THR A 21 4.91 24.63 16.72
C THR A 21 6.17 25.44 16.40
N PHE A 22 7.23 24.76 15.97
CA PHE A 22 8.48 25.41 15.56
C PHE A 22 8.28 26.32 14.35
N CYS A 23 7.54 25.86 13.32
CA CYS A 23 7.19 26.69 12.15
C CYS A 23 6.39 27.93 12.56
N SER A 24 5.44 27.78 13.49
CA SER A 24 4.66 28.91 14.01
C SER A 24 5.52 29.93 14.75
N TRP A 25 6.52 29.48 15.52
CA TRP A 25 7.46 30.36 16.24
C TRP A 25 8.35 31.21 15.31
N ILE A 26 8.75 30.64 14.17
CA ILE A 26 9.55 31.35 13.16
C ILE A 26 8.68 32.35 12.36
N GLY A 27 7.34 32.31 12.51
CA GLY A 27 6.42 33.19 11.79
C GLY A 27 5.75 32.53 10.58
N PHE A 28 6.05 31.26 10.28
CA PHE A 28 5.40 30.50 9.20
C PHE A 28 4.07 29.89 9.67
N THR A 29 3.14 30.74 10.13
CA THR A 29 1.85 30.29 10.70
C THR A 29 1.01 29.52 9.70
N LEU A 30 0.97 29.92 8.43
CA LEU A 30 0.24 29.21 7.38
C LEU A 30 0.77 27.78 7.18
N LEU A 31 2.08 27.63 7.10
CA LEU A 31 2.73 26.33 6.96
C LEU A 31 2.46 25.43 8.19
N SER A 32 2.49 26.02 9.39
CA SER A 32 2.15 25.32 10.64
C SER A 32 0.74 24.72 10.59
N VAL A 33 -0.24 25.51 10.17
CA VAL A 33 -1.64 25.06 10.05
C VAL A 33 -1.78 23.98 8.96
N GLN A 34 -1.11 24.15 7.81
CA GLN A 34 -1.13 23.15 6.74
C GLN A 34 -0.56 21.80 7.20
N ILE A 35 0.53 21.78 7.96
CA ILE A 35 1.12 20.56 8.51
C ILE A 35 0.14 19.83 9.45
N ILE A 36 -0.57 20.57 10.31
CA ILE A 36 -1.57 19.97 11.21
C ILE A 36 -2.74 19.39 10.42
N ILE A 37 -3.29 20.15 9.47
CA ILE A 37 -4.41 19.70 8.65
C ILE A 37 -4.02 18.45 7.85
N TRP A 38 -2.86 18.44 7.22
CA TRP A 38 -2.35 17.28 6.51
C TRP A 38 -2.27 16.06 7.45
N TRP A 39 -1.73 16.22 8.66
CA TRP A 39 -1.61 15.12 9.61
C TRP A 39 -2.96 14.59 10.06
N MET A 40 -3.93 15.47 10.32
CA MET A 40 -5.31 15.06 10.66
C MET A 40 -5.96 14.27 9.53
N MET A 41 -5.81 14.72 8.28
CA MET A 41 -6.31 13.99 7.10
C MET A 41 -5.62 12.63 6.95
N GLN A 42 -4.30 12.57 7.17
CA GLN A 42 -3.54 11.32 7.12
C GLN A 42 -4.01 10.33 8.20
N LEU A 43 -4.22 10.78 9.44
CA LEU A 43 -4.76 9.94 10.51
C LEU A 43 -6.15 9.41 10.17
N THR A 44 -7.01 10.23 9.57
CA THR A 44 -8.35 9.81 9.13
C THR A 44 -8.26 8.71 8.06
N CYS A 45 -7.36 8.84 7.10
CA CYS A 45 -7.12 7.80 6.09
C CYS A 45 -6.62 6.50 6.71
N ILE A 46 -5.64 6.57 7.62
CA ILE A 46 -5.10 5.40 8.33
C ILE A 46 -6.18 4.71 9.13
N LEU A 47 -6.98 5.46 9.89
CA LEU A 47 -8.09 4.92 10.67
C LEU A 47 -9.11 4.22 9.78
N SER A 48 -9.47 4.81 8.65
CA SER A 48 -10.41 4.23 7.69
C SER A 48 -9.90 2.91 7.12
N ILE A 49 -8.61 2.84 6.78
CA ILE A 49 -7.96 1.62 6.28
C ILE A 49 -7.91 0.55 7.37
N THR A 50 -7.59 0.91 8.61
CA THR A 50 -7.55 0.00 9.74
C THR A 50 -8.95 -0.56 10.04
N CYS A 51 -9.97 0.29 10.08
CA CYS A 51 -11.37 -0.16 10.25
C CYS A 51 -11.80 -1.11 9.14
N LEU A 52 -11.42 -0.85 7.89
CA LEU A 52 -11.72 -1.74 6.77
C LEU A 52 -11.02 -3.11 6.95
N LYS A 53 -9.77 -3.11 7.37
CA LYS A 53 -9.02 -4.34 7.66
C LYS A 53 -9.67 -5.15 8.77
N ASP A 54 -9.99 -4.52 9.90
CA ASP A 54 -10.62 -5.18 11.05
C ASP A 54 -12.00 -5.73 10.68
N TRP A 55 -12.79 -4.96 9.95
CA TRP A 55 -14.10 -5.41 9.44
C TRP A 55 -13.96 -6.63 8.53
N MET A 56 -12.97 -6.63 7.65
CA MET A 56 -12.67 -7.77 6.77
C MET A 56 -12.22 -9.01 7.55
N GLU A 57 -11.44 -8.85 8.62
CA GLU A 57 -11.03 -9.96 9.49
C GLU A 57 -12.23 -10.58 10.21
N VAL A 58 -13.10 -9.76 10.78
CA VAL A 58 -14.35 -10.23 11.43
C VAL A 58 -15.26 -10.95 10.42
N TYR A 59 -15.37 -10.41 9.20
CA TYR A 59 -16.13 -11.06 8.13
C TYR A 59 -15.55 -12.42 7.74
N ALA A 60 -14.22 -12.52 7.64
CA ALA A 60 -13.51 -13.74 7.33
C ALA A 60 -13.70 -14.81 8.42
N GLU A 61 -13.71 -14.42 9.69
CA GLU A 61 -13.95 -15.30 10.82
C GLU A 61 -15.40 -15.82 10.83
N ARG A 62 -16.38 -14.94 10.66
CA ARG A 62 -17.81 -15.32 10.61
C ARG A 62 -18.12 -16.30 9.50
N LYS A 63 -17.45 -16.22 8.36
CA LYS A 63 -17.64 -17.12 7.21
C LYS A 63 -16.68 -18.31 7.17
N ASN A 64 -15.81 -18.47 8.19
CA ASN A 64 -14.75 -19.48 8.23
C ASN A 64 -13.88 -19.53 6.97
N LEU A 65 -13.65 -18.34 6.36
CA LEU A 65 -12.88 -18.22 5.12
C LEU A 65 -11.44 -18.71 5.27
N LYS A 66 -10.88 -18.70 6.48
CA LYS A 66 -9.53 -19.19 6.78
C LYS A 66 -9.37 -20.69 6.46
N GLN A 67 -10.44 -21.48 6.57
CA GLN A 67 -10.46 -22.94 6.34
C GLN A 67 -10.90 -23.33 4.93
N LYS A 68 -11.45 -22.39 4.14
CA LYS A 68 -11.93 -22.66 2.77
C LYS A 68 -10.79 -22.77 1.77
N PRO A 69 -11.00 -23.46 0.62
CA PRO A 69 -10.03 -23.53 -0.46
C PRO A 69 -9.70 -22.15 -1.04
N ILE A 70 -8.57 -22.04 -1.72
CA ILE A 70 -8.02 -20.79 -2.23
C ILE A 70 -8.97 -20.09 -3.19
N THR A 71 -9.72 -20.84 -3.99
CA THR A 71 -10.71 -20.36 -4.94
C THR A 71 -11.83 -19.54 -4.32
N ASP A 72 -12.25 -19.87 -3.09
CA ASP A 72 -13.36 -19.18 -2.42
C ASP A 72 -12.92 -17.94 -1.64
N LYS A 73 -11.64 -17.83 -1.35
CA LYS A 73 -11.08 -16.71 -0.57
C LYS A 73 -10.18 -15.75 -1.36
N TRP A 74 -10.17 -15.86 -2.71
CA TRP A 74 -9.29 -15.06 -3.53
C TRP A 74 -9.58 -13.55 -3.41
N ILE A 75 -10.85 -13.15 -3.36
CA ILE A 75 -11.26 -11.75 -3.17
C ILE A 75 -10.78 -11.21 -1.82
N PHE A 76 -10.97 -11.99 -0.74
CA PHE A 76 -10.50 -11.62 0.59
C PHE A 76 -8.98 -11.43 0.63
N ARG A 77 -8.25 -12.36 0.00
CA ARG A 77 -6.77 -12.26 -0.11
C ARG A 77 -6.33 -11.08 -0.96
N PHE A 78 -7.05 -10.79 -2.05
CA PHE A 78 -6.78 -9.64 -2.91
C PHE A 78 -6.95 -8.33 -2.14
N ILE A 79 -8.06 -8.15 -1.43
CA ILE A 79 -8.30 -6.95 -0.63
C ILE A 79 -7.20 -6.79 0.42
N ASN A 80 -6.87 -7.85 1.16
CA ASN A 80 -5.92 -7.77 2.28
C ASN A 80 -4.46 -7.62 1.81
N LYS A 81 -4.07 -8.22 0.68
CA LYS A 81 -2.68 -8.21 0.20
C LYS A 81 -2.37 -7.16 -0.87
N VAL A 82 -3.39 -6.60 -1.53
CA VAL A 82 -3.23 -5.59 -2.57
C VAL A 82 -3.91 -4.29 -2.18
N LEU A 83 -5.22 -4.33 -1.94
CA LEU A 83 -6.02 -3.11 -1.78
C LEU A 83 -5.64 -2.34 -0.52
N ILE A 84 -5.47 -3.02 0.61
CA ILE A 84 -5.08 -2.39 1.88
C ILE A 84 -3.68 -1.76 1.80
N PRO A 85 -2.61 -2.46 1.40
CA PRO A 85 -1.29 -1.83 1.31
C PRO A 85 -1.18 -0.79 0.20
N ALA A 86 -1.81 -1.00 -0.97
CA ALA A 86 -1.88 0.01 -2.02
C ALA A 86 -2.66 1.25 -1.55
N GLY A 87 -3.78 1.05 -0.86
CA GLY A 87 -4.55 2.12 -0.22
C GLY A 87 -3.73 2.92 0.79
N SER A 88 -2.85 2.27 1.56
CA SER A 88 -1.95 2.95 2.50
C SER A 88 -0.96 3.86 1.79
N VAL A 89 -0.41 3.43 0.65
CA VAL A 89 0.50 4.27 -0.15
C VAL A 89 -0.26 5.44 -0.78
N LEU A 90 -1.42 5.17 -1.38
CA LEU A 90 -2.22 6.22 -2.01
C LEU A 90 -2.82 7.20 -1.00
N SER A 91 -3.10 6.77 0.24
CA SER A 91 -3.63 7.62 1.29
C SER A 91 -2.72 8.81 1.59
N PHE A 92 -1.41 8.62 1.45
CA PHE A 92 -0.43 9.70 1.64
C PHE A 92 -0.63 10.83 0.61
N ILE A 93 -0.80 10.48 -0.66
CA ILE A 93 -1.05 11.45 -1.74
C ILE A 93 -2.40 12.12 -1.55
N VAL A 94 -3.44 11.33 -1.26
CA VAL A 94 -4.80 11.83 -1.04
C VAL A 94 -4.85 12.80 0.15
N ALA A 95 -4.17 12.48 1.25
CA ALA A 95 -4.13 13.35 2.43
C ALA A 95 -3.44 14.70 2.14
N ILE A 96 -2.34 14.69 1.37
CA ILE A 96 -1.67 15.93 0.97
C ILE A 96 -2.57 16.74 0.02
N TYR A 97 -3.21 16.09 -0.95
CA TYR A 97 -4.11 16.75 -1.89
C TYR A 97 -5.29 17.41 -1.17
N TRP A 98 -5.94 16.69 -0.26
CA TRP A 98 -7.05 17.25 0.53
C TRP A 98 -6.61 18.38 1.47
N ALA A 99 -5.45 18.24 2.11
CA ALA A 99 -4.92 19.33 2.93
C ALA A 99 -4.62 20.59 2.11
N ALA A 100 -4.15 20.42 0.89
CA ALA A 100 -3.92 21.55 -0.04
C ALA A 100 -5.23 22.18 -0.53
N ASP A 101 -6.27 21.35 -0.73
CA ASP A 101 -7.58 21.81 -1.19
C ASP A 101 -8.26 22.75 -0.19
N VAL A 102 -8.07 22.54 1.12
CA VAL A 102 -8.52 23.45 2.17
C VAL A 102 -8.01 24.88 1.98
N PHE A 103 -6.84 25.04 1.35
CA PHE A 103 -6.22 26.35 1.06
C PHE A 103 -6.34 26.76 -0.41
N ASN A 104 -7.19 26.07 -1.18
CA ASN A 104 -7.36 26.28 -2.62
C ASN A 104 -6.03 26.16 -3.41
N MET A 105 -5.17 25.26 -2.97
CA MET A 105 -3.84 24.98 -3.57
C MET A 105 -3.77 23.58 -4.21
N SER A 106 -4.90 22.93 -4.44
CA SER A 106 -4.99 21.59 -5.02
C SER A 106 -4.36 21.50 -6.41
N ASP A 107 -4.56 22.52 -7.26
CA ASP A 107 -3.98 22.54 -8.61
C ASP A 107 -2.44 22.62 -8.57
N THR A 108 -1.90 23.45 -7.68
CA THR A 108 -0.44 23.55 -7.48
C THR A 108 0.13 22.24 -6.96
N THR A 109 -0.55 21.59 -6.02
CA THR A 109 -0.17 20.30 -5.47
C THR A 109 -0.21 19.21 -6.53
N TRP A 110 -1.23 19.20 -7.37
CA TRP A 110 -1.33 18.28 -8.51
C TRP A 110 -0.19 18.46 -9.51
N MET A 111 0.17 19.72 -9.83
CA MET A 111 1.33 20.01 -10.66
C MET A 111 2.64 19.51 -10.04
N ILE A 112 2.82 19.64 -8.72
CA ILE A 112 4.00 19.14 -8.01
C ILE A 112 4.06 17.61 -8.07
N PHE A 113 2.95 16.90 -7.86
CA PHE A 113 2.94 15.44 -7.93
C PHE A 113 3.24 14.89 -9.32
N ASN A 114 2.81 15.59 -10.37
CA ASN A 114 3.07 15.19 -11.75
C ASN A 114 4.36 15.78 -12.32
N LYS A 115 5.05 16.66 -11.58
CA LYS A 115 6.33 17.22 -12.04
C LYS A 115 7.38 16.13 -12.19
N GLU A 116 8.06 16.13 -13.32
CA GLU A 116 9.17 15.23 -13.60
C GLU A 116 10.40 15.67 -12.80
N TYR A 117 10.68 14.98 -11.70
CA TYR A 117 11.85 15.25 -10.85
C TYR A 117 13.12 14.60 -11.38
N ILE A 118 12.99 13.46 -12.03
CA ILE A 118 14.08 12.73 -12.67
C ILE A 118 13.72 12.60 -14.14
N ARG A 119 14.52 13.20 -14.99
CA ARG A 119 14.39 13.10 -16.44
C ARG A 119 15.67 12.57 -17.05
N THR A 120 15.60 11.35 -17.52
CA THR A 120 16.66 10.68 -18.28
C THR A 120 16.14 10.42 -19.70
N SER A 121 17.00 10.19 -20.66
CA SER A 121 16.61 9.98 -22.07
C SER A 121 15.51 8.92 -22.27
N ASN A 122 15.42 7.92 -21.39
CA ASN A 122 14.49 6.80 -21.50
C ASN A 122 13.54 6.66 -20.30
N PHE A 123 13.63 7.54 -19.30
CA PHE A 123 12.85 7.41 -18.07
C PHE A 123 12.54 8.78 -17.45
N THR A 124 11.26 8.99 -17.14
CA THR A 124 10.79 10.14 -16.38
C THR A 124 10.12 9.67 -15.09
N ALA A 125 10.50 10.23 -13.94
CA ALA A 125 9.89 9.91 -12.66
C ALA A 125 9.23 11.13 -12.04
N SER A 126 7.95 11.00 -11.76
CA SER A 126 7.16 11.91 -10.92
C SER A 126 6.82 11.22 -9.60
N LEU A 127 6.43 11.97 -8.58
CA LEU A 127 5.98 11.41 -7.31
C LEU A 127 4.75 10.49 -7.51
N PHE A 128 3.87 10.85 -8.42
CA PHE A 128 2.71 10.04 -8.77
C PHE A 128 3.12 8.71 -9.42
N SER A 129 4.07 8.72 -10.37
CA SER A 129 4.59 7.51 -11.01
C SER A 129 5.24 6.57 -10.00
N ILE A 130 6.04 7.10 -9.06
CA ILE A 130 6.68 6.29 -8.01
C ILE A 130 5.64 5.59 -7.13
N SER A 131 4.58 6.29 -6.73
CA SER A 131 3.52 5.68 -5.93
C SER A 131 2.71 4.64 -6.69
N LEU A 132 2.50 4.84 -8.00
CA LEU A 132 1.85 3.88 -8.87
C LEU A 132 2.69 2.60 -9.02
N VAL A 133 4.01 2.73 -9.21
CA VAL A 133 4.94 1.58 -9.23
C VAL A 133 4.91 0.82 -7.90
N ALA A 134 4.85 1.52 -6.76
CA ALA A 134 4.70 0.87 -5.46
C ALA A 134 3.37 0.10 -5.34
N CYS A 135 2.25 0.65 -5.83
CA CYS A 135 0.97 -0.06 -5.87
C CYS A 135 1.03 -1.30 -6.77
N LEU A 136 1.65 -1.19 -7.94
CA LEU A 136 1.87 -2.33 -8.84
C LEU A 136 2.72 -3.42 -8.20
N PHE A 137 3.73 -3.06 -7.40
CA PHE A 137 4.52 -4.04 -6.65
C PHE A 137 3.64 -4.94 -5.78
N PHE A 138 2.68 -4.40 -5.04
CA PHE A 138 1.75 -5.20 -4.24
C PHE A 138 0.90 -6.12 -5.10
N LEU A 139 0.44 -5.64 -6.26
CA LEU A 139 -0.34 -6.44 -7.20
C LEU A 139 0.48 -7.62 -7.77
N PHE A 140 1.70 -7.37 -8.24
CA PHE A 140 2.58 -8.43 -8.77
C PHE A 140 2.99 -9.43 -7.70
N ASN A 141 3.26 -8.97 -6.48
CA ASN A 141 3.53 -9.84 -5.34
C ASN A 141 2.32 -10.75 -5.01
N TYR A 142 1.10 -10.20 -5.07
CA TYR A 142 -0.11 -10.99 -4.90
C TYR A 142 -0.28 -12.04 -6.01
N ILE A 143 -0.06 -11.68 -7.27
CA ILE A 143 -0.11 -12.61 -8.42
C ILE A 143 0.89 -13.74 -8.19
N ASN A 144 2.14 -13.43 -7.83
CA ASN A 144 3.18 -14.42 -7.56
C ASN A 144 2.76 -15.42 -6.47
N ILE A 145 2.27 -14.92 -5.32
CA ILE A 145 1.83 -15.78 -4.22
C ILE A 145 0.62 -16.64 -4.63
N THR A 146 -0.36 -16.04 -5.30
CA THR A 146 -1.60 -16.76 -5.68
C THR A 146 -1.32 -17.83 -6.73
N THR A 147 -0.45 -17.54 -7.71
CA THR A 147 -0.04 -18.52 -8.72
C THR A 147 0.72 -19.67 -8.09
N ASN A 148 1.64 -19.40 -7.16
CA ASN A 148 2.36 -20.45 -6.44
C ASN A 148 1.40 -21.34 -5.61
N ASP A 149 0.41 -20.75 -4.94
CA ASP A 149 -0.55 -21.51 -4.14
C ASP A 149 -1.49 -22.36 -5.02
N LEU A 150 -1.91 -21.82 -6.19
CA LEU A 150 -2.72 -22.57 -7.16
C LEU A 150 -1.95 -23.74 -7.76
N MET A 151 -0.69 -23.53 -8.14
CA MET A 151 0.17 -24.60 -8.66
C MET A 151 0.39 -25.70 -7.62
N ARG A 152 0.68 -25.29 -6.38
CA ARG A 152 0.83 -26.24 -5.28
C ARG A 152 -0.42 -27.10 -5.13
N HIS A 153 -1.59 -26.49 -5.09
CA HIS A 153 -2.86 -27.22 -4.97
C HIS A 153 -3.11 -28.16 -6.16
N HIS A 154 -2.74 -27.73 -7.38
CA HIS A 154 -2.90 -28.54 -8.59
C HIS A 154 -1.97 -29.77 -8.60
N PHE A 155 -0.68 -29.57 -8.31
CA PHE A 155 0.31 -30.66 -8.34
C PHE A 155 0.15 -31.64 -7.17
N GLU A 156 -0.18 -31.18 -5.97
CA GLU A 156 -0.45 -32.04 -4.82
C GLU A 156 -1.65 -32.97 -5.06
N LYS A 157 -2.62 -32.54 -5.88
CA LYS A 157 -3.80 -33.32 -6.23
C LYS A 157 -3.52 -34.35 -7.32
N GLN A 158 -2.58 -34.11 -8.24
CA GLN A 158 -2.27 -35.02 -9.35
C GLN A 158 -1.24 -36.07 -8.98
N ASP A 159 -0.15 -35.74 -8.36
CA ASP A 159 0.95 -36.64 -8.05
C ASP A 159 1.77 -36.15 -6.85
N PRO A 160 1.43 -36.58 -5.62
CA PRO A 160 2.09 -36.11 -4.40
C PRO A 160 3.60 -36.39 -4.35
N ALA A 161 4.06 -37.47 -5.00
CA ALA A 161 5.45 -37.90 -4.91
C ALA A 161 6.40 -37.02 -5.73
N SER A 162 5.95 -36.49 -6.89
CA SER A 162 6.74 -35.61 -7.76
C SER A 162 6.39 -34.11 -7.59
N ALA A 163 5.37 -33.81 -6.81
CA ALA A 163 4.84 -32.45 -6.63
C ALA A 163 5.92 -31.45 -6.17
N ALA A 164 6.73 -31.80 -5.19
CA ALA A 164 7.74 -30.90 -4.62
C ALA A 164 8.77 -30.43 -5.66
N SER A 165 9.29 -31.33 -6.50
CA SER A 165 10.27 -31.00 -7.53
C SER A 165 9.67 -30.16 -8.64
N LYS A 166 8.46 -30.51 -9.12
CA LYS A 166 7.74 -29.75 -10.14
C LYS A 166 7.40 -28.34 -9.67
N ILE A 167 6.92 -28.18 -8.42
CA ILE A 167 6.59 -26.88 -7.83
C ILE A 167 7.82 -25.97 -7.79
N VAL A 168 8.99 -26.49 -7.37
CA VAL A 168 10.21 -25.68 -7.29
C VAL A 168 10.63 -25.18 -8.68
N MET A 169 10.59 -26.06 -9.68
CA MET A 169 10.98 -25.72 -11.05
C MET A 169 10.05 -24.65 -11.65
N PHE A 170 8.74 -24.87 -11.59
CA PHE A 170 7.76 -23.92 -12.14
C PHE A 170 7.73 -22.59 -11.35
N LYS A 171 7.89 -22.64 -10.04
CA LYS A 171 7.96 -21.44 -9.19
C LYS A 171 9.08 -20.51 -9.65
N ASN A 172 10.27 -21.02 -9.86
CA ASN A 172 11.41 -20.20 -10.26
C ASN A 172 11.20 -19.55 -11.64
N VAL A 173 10.67 -20.31 -12.61
CA VAL A 173 10.38 -19.80 -13.96
C VAL A 173 9.30 -18.70 -13.88
N LEU A 174 8.20 -18.96 -13.19
CA LEU A 174 7.11 -17.99 -13.04
C LEU A 174 7.55 -16.73 -12.29
N GLN A 175 8.37 -16.89 -11.24
CA GLN A 175 8.89 -15.76 -10.50
C GLN A 175 9.75 -14.84 -11.39
N VAL A 176 10.60 -15.40 -12.25
CA VAL A 176 11.39 -14.62 -13.20
C VAL A 176 10.49 -13.89 -14.20
N ILE A 177 9.46 -14.55 -14.73
CA ILE A 177 8.51 -13.94 -15.65
C ILE A 177 7.76 -12.79 -14.99
N ILE A 178 7.18 -13.01 -13.81
CA ILE A 178 6.37 -12.02 -13.09
C ILE A 178 7.21 -10.77 -12.75
N TRP A 179 8.42 -10.97 -12.19
CA TRP A 179 9.29 -9.85 -11.85
C TRP A 179 9.92 -9.19 -13.08
N GLY A 180 10.16 -9.96 -14.17
CA GLY A 180 10.58 -9.42 -15.44
C GLY A 180 9.57 -8.47 -16.06
N ILE A 181 8.28 -8.85 -16.05
CA ILE A 181 7.19 -7.99 -16.50
C ILE A 181 7.08 -6.73 -15.63
N TRP A 182 7.19 -6.88 -14.31
CA TRP A 182 7.15 -5.73 -13.39
C TRP A 182 8.28 -4.73 -13.65
N LEU A 183 9.47 -5.20 -13.99
CA LEU A 183 10.62 -4.33 -14.33
C LEU A 183 10.44 -3.61 -15.67
N MET A 184 9.59 -4.13 -16.58
CA MET A 184 9.32 -3.50 -17.88
C MET A 184 8.22 -2.44 -17.82
N VAL A 185 7.39 -2.46 -16.78
CA VAL A 185 6.30 -1.51 -16.55
C VAL A 185 6.76 -0.33 -15.70
#